data_501b655b99fc1d302bf74171239438fd
#
_entry.id   501b655b99fc1d302bf74171239438fd
#
_cell.length_a   1.000
_cell.length_b   1.000
_cell.length_c   1.000
_cell.angle_alpha   90.00
_cell.angle_beta   90.00
_cell.angle_gamma   90.00
#
_symmetry.space_group_name_H-M   'P 1'
#
loop_
_entity.id
_entity.type
_entity.pdbx_description
1 polymer ?
#
loop_
_entity_poly.entity_id
_entity_poly.type
_entity_poly.pdbx_seq_one_letter_code
_entity_poly.pdbx_strand_id
1 'polypeptide(L)'
;MDDHSNNFLSLLDKAIRILCFISEQLHRNADAPAPAFSLPSQLSDDGKTLFFPALRDVREVTGSPGAEVNSQKEVSITFSSEEISKMPRYFRKLFRTQRKTAHVRLKDDGVYEIRLQIDGVRISASSRFLDEAKIKFLQKLKLFEKGDLQARQHAGKKPVAPQVLPAPALSVSDYALQYLETFKKPNISDKHFYNLSGIVRRHIFHFFGDKLLQELTATDCQKFLNELIQSGKFRTAEDAKSILDWICSAAVADRLLPVDVMAQVQIQPHKRTAGKVIPREFIRAFLAKEPQSRAELCLWLLIFTGMRPCEVFALTFDECGFVSVQTAKKKKWEEPETRRIPLHSALLPYLDKIKAALPVSLILLERAFHRHFPPEYRLYDLRHTFTTAAQQCHCYKSWVDYVTGHKGGANTTDRVYTHWEDDFQREEIEKLKY
;
A
#
# COMPACT_ATOMS: atom_id res chain seq x y z
N MET A 1 -28.60 31.36 -2.03
CA MET A 1 -27.75 31.46 -3.26
C MET A 1 -26.33 31.93 -2.99
N ASP A 2 -25.83 31.84 -1.75
CA ASP A 2 -24.56 32.50 -1.32
C ASP A 2 -23.40 31.57 -0.97
N ASP A 3 -23.60 30.25 -1.05
CA ASP A 3 -22.55 29.31 -0.60
C ASP A 3 -21.51 28.95 -1.69
N HIS A 4 -21.89 29.10 -2.96
CA HIS A 4 -20.96 28.80 -4.08
C HIS A 4 -19.98 29.96 -4.38
N SER A 5 -20.36 31.21 -4.06
CA SER A 5 -19.49 32.38 -4.26
C SER A 5 -18.35 32.43 -3.24
N ASN A 6 -18.59 32.03 -1.99
CA ASN A 6 -17.56 32.00 -0.95
C ASN A 6 -16.49 30.90 -1.19
N ASN A 7 -16.89 29.79 -1.78
CA ASN A 7 -15.96 28.70 -2.10
C ASN A 7 -15.03 29.05 -3.28
N PHE A 8 -15.55 29.82 -4.25
CA PHE A 8 -14.75 30.28 -5.40
C PHE A 8 -13.72 31.34 -5.00
N LEU A 9 -14.09 32.30 -4.15
CA LEU A 9 -13.19 33.34 -3.62
C LEU A 9 -12.09 32.72 -2.76
N SER A 10 -12.37 31.67 -1.97
CA SER A 10 -11.39 30.93 -1.18
C SER A 10 -10.38 30.17 -2.05
N LEU A 11 -10.83 29.60 -3.16
CA LEU A 11 -9.96 28.91 -4.11
C LEU A 11 -9.05 29.89 -4.88
N LEU A 12 -9.58 31.05 -5.23
CA LEU A 12 -8.85 32.13 -5.89
C LEU A 12 -7.75 32.70 -4.98
N ASP A 13 -8.04 32.93 -3.70
CA ASP A 13 -7.05 33.40 -2.72
C ASP A 13 -5.92 32.37 -2.50
N LYS A 14 -6.25 31.08 -2.45
CA LYS A 14 -5.25 30.03 -2.40
C LYS A 14 -4.37 29.97 -3.65
N ALA A 15 -4.95 30.16 -4.83
CA ALA A 15 -4.21 30.16 -6.08
C ALA A 15 -3.25 31.37 -6.15
N ILE A 16 -3.70 32.56 -5.70
CA ILE A 16 -2.86 33.76 -5.63
C ILE A 16 -1.69 33.58 -4.66
N ARG A 17 -1.91 33.01 -3.47
CA ARG A 17 -0.83 32.73 -2.49
C ARG A 17 0.20 31.76 -3.05
N ILE A 18 -0.22 30.73 -3.79
CA ILE A 18 0.71 29.79 -4.45
C ILE A 18 1.53 30.50 -5.53
N LEU A 19 0.92 31.37 -6.32
CA LEU A 19 1.61 32.13 -7.36
C LEU A 19 2.60 33.15 -6.75
N CYS A 20 2.23 33.82 -5.66
CA CYS A 20 3.15 34.70 -4.93
C CYS A 20 4.34 33.93 -4.34
N PHE A 21 4.10 32.77 -3.74
CA PHE A 21 5.16 31.92 -3.22
C PHE A 21 6.12 31.41 -4.31
N ILE A 22 5.59 31.00 -5.47
CA ILE A 22 6.39 30.61 -6.63
C ILE A 22 7.21 31.79 -7.15
N SER A 23 6.62 33.00 -7.20
CA SER A 23 7.32 34.23 -7.61
C SER A 23 8.47 34.57 -6.64
N GLU A 24 8.26 34.46 -5.32
CA GLU A 24 9.32 34.69 -4.33
C GLU A 24 10.45 33.66 -4.41
N GLN A 25 10.15 32.39 -4.71
CA GLN A 25 11.18 31.36 -4.90
C GLN A 25 11.98 31.54 -6.19
N LEU A 26 11.35 32.08 -7.25
CA LEU A 26 12.03 32.42 -8.50
C LEU A 26 12.93 33.65 -8.34
N HIS A 27 12.57 34.64 -7.50
CA HIS A 27 13.39 35.82 -7.23
C HIS A 27 14.61 35.54 -6.34
N ARG A 28 14.61 34.49 -5.57
CA ARG A 28 15.75 34.06 -4.74
C ARG A 28 16.87 33.37 -5.53
N ASN A 29 16.61 32.97 -6.77
CA ASN A 29 17.56 32.23 -7.62
C ASN A 29 17.92 32.91 -8.94
N ALA A 30 17.70 34.22 -9.10
CA ALA A 30 17.89 34.87 -10.39
C ALA A 30 18.90 36.03 -10.36
N ASP A 31 20.07 35.76 -10.92
CA ASP A 31 20.90 36.74 -11.63
C ASP A 31 20.69 36.61 -13.17
N ALA A 32 19.43 36.68 -13.64
CA ALA A 32 19.10 36.75 -15.07
C ALA A 32 17.82 37.57 -15.30
N PRO A 33 17.76 38.41 -16.38
CA PRO A 33 16.65 39.33 -16.59
C PRO A 33 15.34 38.61 -16.91
N ALA A 34 14.25 39.05 -16.27
CA ALA A 34 12.91 38.49 -16.36
C ALA A 34 12.22 38.76 -17.71
N PRO A 35 11.52 37.80 -18.30
CA PRO A 35 10.60 38.07 -19.41
C PRO A 35 9.31 38.74 -18.90
N ALA A 36 8.86 39.77 -19.59
CA ALA A 36 7.65 40.51 -19.30
C ALA A 36 6.41 39.62 -19.56
N PHE A 37 5.60 39.36 -18.51
CA PHE A 37 4.31 38.73 -18.61
C PHE A 37 3.22 39.80 -18.68
N SER A 38 2.49 39.89 -19.80
CA SER A 38 1.25 40.62 -19.90
C SER A 38 0.07 39.73 -19.50
N LEU A 39 -0.75 40.22 -18.56
CA LEU A 39 -1.99 39.56 -18.14
C LEU A 39 -3.06 39.68 -19.26
N PRO A 40 -3.86 38.64 -19.50
CA PRO A 40 -4.98 38.69 -20.44
C PRO A 40 -6.11 39.52 -19.87
N SER A 41 -6.61 40.48 -20.65
CA SER A 41 -7.58 41.53 -20.22
C SER A 41 -9.00 41.35 -20.70
N GLN A 42 -9.49 40.16 -21.00
CA GLN A 42 -10.90 39.99 -21.35
C GLN A 42 -11.51 38.70 -20.81
N LEU A 43 -12.56 38.85 -20.01
CA LEU A 43 -13.54 37.78 -19.68
C LEU A 43 -14.66 37.80 -20.73
N SER A 44 -15.18 36.62 -21.10
CA SER A 44 -16.40 36.52 -21.93
C SER A 44 -17.63 37.05 -21.17
N ASP A 45 -18.62 37.58 -21.87
CA ASP A 45 -19.83 38.18 -21.31
C ASP A 45 -20.70 37.25 -20.42
N ASP A 46 -20.44 35.94 -20.40
CA ASP A 46 -21.14 34.96 -19.56
C ASP A 46 -20.41 34.59 -18.25
N GLY A 47 -19.23 35.12 -18.02
CA GLY A 47 -18.46 34.93 -16.77
C GLY A 47 -18.05 33.49 -16.43
N LYS A 48 -18.22 32.53 -17.34
CA LYS A 48 -18.05 31.10 -17.06
C LYS A 48 -16.98 30.38 -17.86
N THR A 49 -16.39 31.01 -18.87
CA THR A 49 -15.40 30.33 -19.73
C THR A 49 -14.13 31.15 -19.86
N LEU A 50 -13.02 30.59 -19.41
CA LEU A 50 -11.67 31.12 -19.68
C LEU A 50 -11.23 30.60 -21.06
N PHE A 51 -11.18 31.47 -22.05
CA PHE A 51 -10.59 31.17 -23.36
C PHE A 51 -9.07 31.26 -23.26
N PHE A 52 -8.42 30.14 -23.36
CA PHE A 52 -7.01 30.12 -23.76
C PHE A 52 -6.98 30.12 -25.30
N PRO A 53 -6.22 31.02 -25.93
CA PRO A 53 -6.07 30.97 -27.37
C PRO A 53 -5.47 29.62 -27.75
N ALA A 54 -6.19 28.84 -28.52
CA ALA A 54 -5.66 27.66 -29.17
C ALA A 54 -4.42 28.12 -29.95
N LEU A 55 -3.29 27.46 -29.75
CA LEU A 55 -2.10 27.61 -30.58
C LEU A 55 -2.50 27.30 -32.04
N ARG A 56 -3.06 28.28 -32.70
CA ARG A 56 -3.19 28.33 -34.15
C ARG A 56 -1.83 28.78 -34.67
N ASP A 57 -1.25 27.92 -35.49
CA ASP A 57 -0.12 28.16 -36.38
C ASP A 57 1.25 28.45 -35.77
N VAL A 58 2.05 27.39 -35.77
CA VAL A 58 3.52 27.44 -35.70
C VAL A 58 4.15 28.20 -36.91
N ARG A 59 3.33 28.77 -37.78
CA ARG A 59 3.80 29.50 -39.00
C ARG A 59 4.10 30.97 -38.82
N GLU A 60 3.73 31.59 -37.69
CA GLU A 60 3.89 33.07 -37.52
C GLU A 60 5.04 33.54 -36.64
N VAL A 61 6.01 32.70 -36.27
CA VAL A 61 7.23 33.15 -35.57
C VAL A 61 8.49 33.04 -36.47
N THR A 62 8.35 33.36 -37.74
CA THR A 62 9.52 33.59 -38.60
C THR A 62 9.36 34.86 -39.46
N GLY A 63 9.47 36.01 -38.80
CA GLY A 63 9.65 37.28 -39.47
C GLY A 63 11.12 37.65 -39.47
N SER A 64 11.88 37.18 -40.45
CA SER A 64 13.06 37.87 -41.07
C SER A 64 13.54 37.03 -42.25
N PRO A 65 13.72 37.62 -43.44
CA PRO A 65 14.18 36.90 -44.62
C PRO A 65 15.72 36.76 -44.57
N GLY A 66 16.23 35.54 -44.57
CA GLY A 66 17.64 35.30 -44.79
C GLY A 66 18.37 34.27 -43.94
N ALA A 67 17.71 33.29 -43.35
CA ALA A 67 18.40 32.16 -42.72
C ALA A 67 17.85 30.84 -43.29
N GLU A 68 18.73 30.03 -43.87
CA GLU A 68 18.42 28.65 -44.29
C GLU A 68 17.83 27.88 -43.12
N VAL A 69 16.58 27.41 -43.27
CA VAL A 69 15.84 26.65 -42.26
C VAL A 69 16.47 25.28 -42.15
N ASN A 70 17.24 25.04 -41.12
CA ASN A 70 17.72 23.72 -40.75
C ASN A 70 16.53 22.93 -40.15
N SER A 71 15.93 22.04 -40.95
CA SER A 71 14.64 21.39 -40.75
C SER A 71 14.57 20.31 -39.66
N GLN A 72 15.34 20.41 -38.56
CA GLN A 72 15.48 19.36 -37.54
C GLN A 72 15.38 19.82 -36.08
N LYS A 73 14.58 20.80 -35.73
CA LYS A 73 14.36 21.13 -34.30
C LYS A 73 13.39 20.16 -33.64
N GLU A 74 13.90 19.31 -32.72
CA GLU A 74 13.10 18.58 -31.77
C GLU A 74 12.60 19.53 -30.69
N VAL A 75 11.29 19.53 -30.40
CA VAL A 75 10.67 20.36 -29.37
C VAL A 75 10.12 19.46 -28.27
N SER A 76 10.32 19.85 -27.02
CA SER A 76 9.74 19.12 -25.90
C SER A 76 8.23 19.26 -25.91
N ILE A 77 7.51 18.12 -25.78
CA ILE A 77 6.04 18.10 -25.69
C ILE A 77 5.62 17.95 -24.22
N THR A 78 4.69 18.78 -23.78
CA THR A 78 4.02 18.67 -22.48
C THR A 78 2.70 17.95 -22.67
N PHE A 79 2.36 17.08 -21.71
CA PHE A 79 1.08 16.40 -21.63
C PHE A 79 0.21 17.07 -20.57
N SER A 80 -1.08 17.23 -20.86
CA SER A 80 -2.05 17.75 -19.90
C SER A 80 -2.21 16.82 -18.69
N SER A 81 -2.72 17.33 -17.57
CA SER A 81 -3.00 16.52 -16.38
C SER A 81 -3.96 15.36 -16.67
N GLU A 82 -4.90 15.55 -17.61
CA GLU A 82 -5.82 14.52 -18.06
C GLU A 82 -5.11 13.43 -18.90
N GLU A 83 -4.25 13.83 -19.84
CA GLU A 83 -3.44 12.90 -20.63
C GLU A 83 -2.49 12.08 -19.74
N ILE A 84 -1.85 12.71 -18.75
CA ILE A 84 -1.02 12.02 -17.75
C ILE A 84 -1.84 11.04 -16.91
N SER A 85 -3.09 11.36 -16.58
CA SER A 85 -3.96 10.46 -15.82
C SER A 85 -4.28 9.17 -16.57
N LYS A 86 -4.33 9.23 -17.90
CA LYS A 86 -4.58 8.09 -18.81
C LYS A 86 -3.33 7.22 -19.06
N MET A 87 -2.15 7.68 -18.62
CA MET A 87 -0.90 6.92 -18.75
C MET A 87 -0.83 5.77 -17.74
N PRO A 88 -0.06 4.71 -18.02
CA PRO A 88 0.28 3.66 -17.06
C PRO A 88 0.95 4.22 -15.79
N ARG A 89 0.82 3.51 -14.66
CA ARG A 89 1.26 4.00 -13.33
C ARG A 89 2.74 4.39 -13.30
N TYR A 90 3.60 3.60 -13.94
CA TYR A 90 5.03 3.87 -14.06
C TYR A 90 5.30 5.20 -14.77
N PHE A 91 4.67 5.43 -15.92
CA PHE A 91 4.84 6.65 -16.70
C PHE A 91 4.24 7.88 -16.02
N ARG A 92 3.10 7.74 -15.30
CA ARG A 92 2.56 8.85 -14.50
C ARG A 92 3.55 9.38 -13.48
N LYS A 93 4.29 8.48 -12.80
CA LYS A 93 5.34 8.87 -11.87
C LYS A 93 6.49 9.57 -12.61
N LEU A 94 6.92 9.01 -13.73
CA LEU A 94 8.04 9.52 -14.53
C LEU A 94 7.79 10.95 -15.01
N PHE A 95 6.61 11.22 -15.57
CA PHE A 95 6.26 12.54 -16.09
C PHE A 95 5.95 13.58 -15.00
N ARG A 96 5.41 13.16 -13.86
CA ARG A 96 5.10 14.07 -12.74
C ARG A 96 6.28 14.40 -11.86
N THR A 97 7.10 13.42 -11.50
CA THR A 97 8.13 13.58 -10.46
C THR A 97 9.52 13.75 -11.02
N GLN A 98 9.87 13.11 -12.13
CA GLN A 98 11.22 13.15 -12.71
C GLN A 98 11.36 14.18 -13.84
N ARG A 99 10.31 14.95 -14.14
CA ARG A 99 10.26 15.95 -15.22
C ARG A 99 10.82 15.44 -16.56
N LYS A 100 10.72 14.14 -16.83
CA LYS A 100 11.09 13.62 -18.15
C LYS A 100 10.07 14.09 -19.16
N THR A 101 10.55 14.61 -20.27
CA THR A 101 9.75 15.12 -21.38
C THR A 101 9.87 14.18 -22.58
N ALA A 102 8.77 13.96 -23.28
CA ALA A 102 8.84 13.40 -24.60
C ALA A 102 9.16 14.50 -25.60
N HIS A 103 9.80 14.15 -26.70
CA HIS A 103 10.13 15.08 -27.78
C HIS A 103 9.21 14.87 -28.97
N VAL A 104 8.73 15.95 -29.57
CA VAL A 104 7.99 15.93 -30.82
C VAL A 104 8.85 16.50 -31.92
N ARG A 105 8.82 15.86 -33.07
CA ARG A 105 9.46 16.31 -34.30
C ARG A 105 8.43 16.29 -35.41
N LEU A 106 8.37 17.35 -36.18
CA LEU A 106 7.67 17.36 -37.47
C LEU A 106 8.67 16.94 -38.56
N LYS A 107 8.36 15.87 -39.28
CA LYS A 107 9.17 15.41 -40.40
C LYS A 107 8.84 16.19 -41.68
N ASP A 108 9.75 16.14 -42.64
CA ASP A 108 9.63 16.86 -43.91
C ASP A 108 8.40 16.40 -44.74
N ASP A 109 7.87 15.20 -44.47
CA ASP A 109 6.65 14.64 -45.03
C ASP A 109 5.35 15.10 -44.34
N GLY A 110 5.44 16.06 -43.40
CA GLY A 110 4.31 16.59 -42.65
C GLY A 110 3.79 15.67 -41.54
N VAL A 111 4.57 14.66 -41.12
CA VAL A 111 4.20 13.71 -40.10
C VAL A 111 4.81 14.08 -38.76
N TYR A 112 3.97 14.20 -37.72
CA TYR A 112 4.43 14.38 -36.33
C TYR A 112 4.94 13.04 -35.79
N GLU A 113 6.14 13.04 -35.22
CA GLU A 113 6.72 11.90 -34.51
C GLU A 113 7.00 12.28 -33.05
N ILE A 114 6.32 11.59 -32.10
CA ILE A 114 6.58 11.72 -30.68
C ILE A 114 7.55 10.62 -30.25
N ARG A 115 8.59 10.98 -29.51
CA ARG A 115 9.68 10.10 -29.08
C ARG A 115 9.93 10.21 -27.57
N LEU A 116 10.18 9.08 -26.94
CA LEU A 116 10.64 8.97 -25.58
C LEU A 116 11.70 7.87 -25.50
N GLN A 117 12.79 8.13 -24.81
CA GLN A 117 13.82 7.14 -24.55
C GLN A 117 13.87 6.83 -23.07
N ILE A 118 13.66 5.57 -22.72
CA ILE A 118 13.68 5.07 -21.33
C ILE A 118 14.47 3.77 -21.32
N ASP A 119 15.45 3.68 -20.44
CA ASP A 119 16.26 2.46 -20.19
C ASP A 119 16.82 1.83 -21.49
N GLY A 120 17.27 2.68 -22.41
CA GLY A 120 17.82 2.25 -23.71
C GLY A 120 16.74 1.89 -24.74
N VAL A 121 15.48 1.88 -24.39
CA VAL A 121 14.36 1.58 -25.29
C VAL A 121 13.76 2.87 -25.83
N ARG A 122 13.63 2.96 -27.15
CA ARG A 122 12.99 4.08 -27.83
C ARG A 122 11.53 3.76 -28.11
N ILE A 123 10.62 4.49 -27.48
CA ILE A 123 9.20 4.45 -27.75
C ILE A 123 8.86 5.61 -28.67
N SER A 124 8.31 5.35 -29.84
CA SER A 124 7.90 6.40 -30.78
C SER A 124 6.56 6.10 -31.41
N ALA A 125 5.82 7.17 -31.72
CA ALA A 125 4.57 7.10 -32.45
C ALA A 125 4.50 8.26 -33.45
N SER A 126 3.95 8.03 -34.62
CA SER A 126 3.84 9.03 -35.68
C SER A 126 2.44 9.06 -36.28
N SER A 127 1.99 10.25 -36.65
CA SER A 127 0.77 10.50 -37.38
C SER A 127 0.82 11.87 -38.07
N ARG A 128 -0.03 12.08 -39.08
CA ARG A 128 -0.20 13.40 -39.72
C ARG A 128 -0.84 14.43 -38.80
N PHE A 129 -1.58 13.97 -37.78
CA PHE A 129 -2.20 14.82 -36.77
C PHE A 129 -1.53 14.61 -35.41
N LEU A 130 -1.21 15.70 -34.69
CA LEU A 130 -0.50 15.65 -33.42
C LEU A 130 -1.28 14.88 -32.34
N ASP A 131 -2.61 15.09 -32.28
CA ASP A 131 -3.46 14.43 -31.28
C ASP A 131 -3.55 12.92 -31.52
N GLU A 132 -3.61 12.49 -32.79
CA GLU A 132 -3.57 11.09 -33.14
C GLU A 132 -2.20 10.45 -32.83
N ALA A 133 -1.11 11.19 -33.03
CA ALA A 133 0.23 10.75 -32.63
C ALA A 133 0.33 10.59 -31.10
N LYS A 134 -0.28 11.48 -30.33
CA LYS A 134 -0.38 11.36 -28.85
C LYS A 134 -1.17 10.13 -28.43
N ILE A 135 -2.33 9.87 -29.04
CA ILE A 135 -3.14 8.68 -28.74
C ILE A 135 -2.35 7.40 -29.02
N LYS A 136 -1.73 7.29 -30.18
CA LYS A 136 -0.88 6.14 -30.55
C LYS A 136 0.32 5.99 -29.61
N PHE A 137 0.89 7.11 -29.16
CA PHE A 137 1.98 7.11 -28.21
C PHE A 137 1.53 6.57 -26.84
N LEU A 138 0.41 7.03 -26.30
CA LEU A 138 -0.18 6.53 -25.04
C LEU A 138 -0.51 5.03 -25.11
N GLN A 139 -1.00 4.55 -26.25
CA GLN A 139 -1.23 3.10 -26.46
C GLN A 139 0.09 2.32 -26.40
N LYS A 140 1.16 2.83 -27.01
CA LYS A 140 2.48 2.18 -26.95
C LYS A 140 3.09 2.19 -25.56
N LEU A 141 2.86 3.22 -24.75
CA LEU A 141 3.27 3.22 -23.33
C LEU A 141 2.57 2.11 -22.55
N LYS A 142 1.29 1.85 -22.84
CA LYS A 142 0.55 0.73 -22.21
C LYS A 142 1.08 -0.64 -22.62
N LEU A 143 1.44 -0.81 -23.88
CA LEU A 143 2.06 -2.04 -24.38
C LEU A 143 3.46 -2.26 -23.81
N PHE A 144 4.23 -1.20 -23.67
CA PHE A 144 5.56 -1.25 -23.04
C PHE A 144 5.48 -1.73 -21.58
N GLU A 145 4.55 -1.19 -20.79
CA GLU A 145 4.35 -1.62 -19.38
C GLU A 145 3.92 -3.08 -19.27
N LYS A 146 3.21 -3.61 -20.27
CA LYS A 146 2.82 -5.03 -20.36
C LYS A 146 3.93 -5.97 -20.88
N GLY A 147 5.07 -5.43 -21.29
CA GLY A 147 6.16 -6.21 -21.87
C GLY A 147 5.95 -6.61 -23.35
N ASP A 148 4.87 -6.17 -23.98
CA ASP A 148 4.51 -6.56 -25.36
C ASP A 148 5.25 -5.76 -26.44
N LEU A 149 6.07 -4.77 -26.07
CA LEU A 149 6.79 -3.92 -27.01
C LEU A 149 8.22 -4.44 -27.18
N GLN A 150 8.47 -5.11 -28.31
CA GLN A 150 9.84 -5.50 -28.68
C GLN A 150 10.70 -4.23 -28.89
N ALA A 151 11.82 -4.16 -28.21
CA ALA A 151 12.80 -3.13 -28.40
C ALA A 151 13.35 -3.20 -29.83
N ARG A 152 13.12 -2.19 -30.68
CA ARG A 152 13.86 -2.02 -31.93
C ARG A 152 15.28 -1.61 -31.57
N GLN A 153 16.19 -2.57 -31.57
CA GLN A 153 17.62 -2.29 -31.47
C GLN A 153 18.05 -1.45 -32.66
N HIS A 154 18.72 -0.33 -32.44
CA HIS A 154 19.40 0.38 -33.51
C HIS A 154 20.52 -0.52 -34.05
N ALA A 155 20.38 -0.95 -35.29
CA ALA A 155 21.47 -1.56 -36.01
C ALA A 155 22.63 -0.55 -36.11
N GLY A 156 23.69 -0.79 -35.38
CA GLY A 156 24.91 0.02 -35.52
C GLY A 156 25.84 0.17 -34.32
N LYS A 157 25.37 -0.12 -33.09
CA LYS A 157 26.28 -0.26 -31.95
C LYS A 157 25.99 -1.58 -31.27
N LYS A 158 26.98 -2.49 -31.31
CA LYS A 158 26.95 -3.67 -30.42
C LYS A 158 26.62 -3.13 -29.02
N PRO A 159 25.62 -3.71 -28.31
CA PRO A 159 25.43 -3.38 -26.91
C PRO A 159 26.76 -3.70 -26.22
N VAL A 160 27.44 -2.71 -25.70
CA VAL A 160 28.44 -2.94 -24.66
C VAL A 160 27.60 -3.56 -23.56
N ALA A 161 27.80 -4.85 -23.34
CA ALA A 161 27.27 -5.51 -22.16
C ALA A 161 27.58 -4.58 -20.98
N PRO A 162 26.60 -4.22 -20.12
CA PRO A 162 26.91 -3.41 -18.98
C PRO A 162 28.07 -4.11 -18.28
N GLN A 163 29.23 -3.45 -18.22
CA GLN A 163 30.34 -3.94 -17.40
C GLN A 163 29.76 -3.96 -15.98
N VAL A 164 29.36 -5.14 -15.56
CA VAL A 164 29.07 -5.42 -14.18
C VAL A 164 30.41 -5.19 -13.48
N LEU A 165 30.55 -4.03 -12.83
CA LEU A 165 31.61 -3.85 -11.84
C LEU A 165 31.51 -5.11 -10.96
N PRO A 166 32.65 -5.74 -10.58
CA PRO A 166 32.60 -6.91 -9.72
C PRO A 166 31.87 -6.52 -8.43
N ALA A 167 30.58 -6.77 -8.43
CA ALA A 167 29.75 -6.56 -7.25
C ALA A 167 30.33 -7.45 -6.15
N PRO A 168 30.38 -7.01 -4.91
CA PRO A 168 30.76 -7.88 -3.80
C PRO A 168 29.99 -9.18 -3.95
N ALA A 169 30.70 -10.29 -3.87
CA ALA A 169 30.13 -11.63 -3.99
C ALA A 169 29.22 -11.89 -2.78
N LEU A 170 27.98 -11.40 -2.84
CA LEU A 170 26.98 -11.54 -1.80
C LEU A 170 26.16 -12.81 -2.05
N SER A 171 26.02 -13.64 -1.02
CA SER A 171 25.10 -14.78 -1.07
C SER A 171 23.64 -14.28 -1.13
N VAL A 172 22.75 -15.13 -1.64
CA VAL A 172 21.29 -14.87 -1.65
C VAL A 172 20.79 -14.52 -0.24
N SER A 173 21.29 -15.24 0.76
CA SER A 173 20.89 -15.08 2.17
C SER A 173 21.39 -13.78 2.78
N ASP A 174 22.65 -13.41 2.51
CA ASP A 174 23.22 -12.18 3.05
C ASP A 174 22.56 -10.96 2.44
N TYR A 175 22.34 -10.97 1.12
CA TYR A 175 21.60 -9.88 0.46
C TYR A 175 20.16 -9.78 0.97
N ALA A 176 19.51 -10.92 1.22
CA ALA A 176 18.16 -10.92 1.80
C ALA A 176 18.13 -10.29 3.20
N LEU A 177 19.09 -10.64 4.07
CA LEU A 177 19.19 -10.03 5.41
C LEU A 177 19.49 -8.53 5.32
N GLN A 178 20.43 -8.12 4.48
CA GLN A 178 20.75 -6.72 4.24
C GLN A 178 19.54 -5.94 3.74
N TYR A 179 18.78 -6.50 2.78
CA TYR A 179 17.56 -5.90 2.29
C TYR A 179 16.51 -5.72 3.40
N LEU A 180 16.29 -6.77 4.21
CA LEU A 180 15.33 -6.70 5.31
C LEU A 180 15.72 -5.64 6.34
N GLU A 181 17.02 -5.54 6.71
CA GLU A 181 17.51 -4.50 7.64
C GLU A 181 17.29 -3.09 7.09
N THR A 182 17.64 -2.88 5.81
CA THR A 182 17.64 -1.55 5.20
C THR A 182 16.22 -1.07 4.86
N PHE A 183 15.41 -1.92 4.23
CA PHE A 183 14.14 -1.48 3.64
C PHE A 183 12.91 -1.91 4.43
N LYS A 184 12.97 -3.02 5.18
CA LYS A 184 11.78 -3.54 5.88
C LYS A 184 11.77 -3.17 7.36
N LYS A 185 12.86 -3.31 8.06
CA LYS A 185 12.95 -3.04 9.51
C LYS A 185 12.43 -1.67 9.95
N PRO A 186 12.68 -0.57 9.22
CA PRO A 186 12.13 0.73 9.59
C PRO A 186 10.59 0.77 9.51
N ASN A 187 9.99 -0.06 8.64
CA ASN A 187 8.60 0.03 8.21
C ASN A 187 7.68 -1.06 8.78
N ILE A 188 8.23 -2.07 9.46
CA ILE A 188 7.46 -3.19 10.02
C ILE A 188 7.74 -3.33 11.51
N SER A 189 6.86 -4.08 12.22
CA SER A 189 7.07 -4.37 13.62
C SER A 189 8.28 -5.29 13.83
N ASP A 190 8.95 -5.17 14.98
CA ASP A 190 10.12 -5.98 15.31
C ASP A 190 9.81 -7.48 15.30
N LYS A 191 8.62 -7.88 15.74
CA LYS A 191 8.14 -9.27 15.65
C LYS A 191 8.04 -9.76 14.20
N HIS A 192 7.52 -8.92 13.30
CA HIS A 192 7.42 -9.29 11.88
C HIS A 192 8.81 -9.36 11.22
N PHE A 193 9.67 -8.40 11.54
CA PHE A 193 11.07 -8.43 11.10
C PHE A 193 11.79 -9.69 11.58
N TYR A 194 11.65 -10.07 12.86
CA TYR A 194 12.21 -11.29 13.41
C TYR A 194 11.71 -12.54 12.68
N ASN A 195 10.41 -12.60 12.35
CA ASN A 195 9.84 -13.72 11.61
C ASN A 195 10.42 -13.82 10.19
N LEU A 196 10.49 -12.71 9.44
CA LEU A 196 11.07 -12.69 8.09
C LEU A 196 12.55 -13.07 8.11
N SER A 197 13.34 -12.50 9.03
CA SER A 197 14.74 -12.84 9.20
C SER A 197 14.93 -14.33 9.59
N GLY A 198 13.99 -14.86 10.38
CA GLY A 198 13.94 -16.28 10.72
C GLY A 198 13.69 -17.19 9.51
N ILE A 199 12.86 -16.75 8.55
CA ILE A 199 12.65 -17.47 7.28
C ILE A 199 13.94 -17.48 6.46
N VAL A 200 14.62 -16.33 6.35
CA VAL A 200 15.90 -16.27 5.62
C VAL A 200 16.91 -17.24 6.23
N ARG A 201 17.12 -17.17 7.54
CA ARG A 201 18.15 -18.01 8.23
C ARG A 201 17.83 -19.49 8.22
N ARG A 202 16.54 -19.89 8.39
CA ARG A 202 16.17 -21.31 8.55
C ARG A 202 15.81 -22.01 7.24
N HIS A 203 15.35 -21.25 6.22
CA HIS A 203 14.86 -21.84 4.98
C HIS A 203 15.66 -21.39 3.76
N ILE A 204 15.85 -20.08 3.56
CA ILE A 204 16.58 -19.58 2.39
C ILE A 204 18.06 -19.99 2.49
N PHE A 205 18.72 -19.73 3.63
CA PHE A 205 20.10 -20.14 3.84
C PHE A 205 20.28 -21.66 3.77
N HIS A 206 19.36 -22.42 4.37
CA HIS A 206 19.44 -23.88 4.35
C HIS A 206 19.38 -24.47 2.94
N PHE A 207 18.57 -23.87 2.06
CA PHE A 207 18.40 -24.35 0.68
C PHE A 207 19.48 -23.83 -0.27
N PHE A 208 19.75 -22.52 -0.23
CA PHE A 208 20.69 -21.89 -1.18
C PHE A 208 22.15 -21.92 -0.70
N GLY A 209 22.42 -22.08 0.62
CA GLY A 209 23.76 -22.04 1.18
C GLY A 209 24.48 -20.73 0.83
N ASP A 210 25.71 -20.89 0.34
CA ASP A 210 26.57 -19.78 -0.10
C ASP A 210 26.35 -19.38 -1.58
N LYS A 211 25.27 -19.85 -2.20
CA LYS A 211 24.97 -19.53 -3.59
C LYS A 211 24.93 -18.02 -3.80
N LEU A 212 25.71 -17.56 -4.78
CA LEU A 212 25.78 -16.13 -5.10
C LEU A 212 24.46 -15.63 -5.70
N LEU A 213 24.13 -14.38 -5.40
CA LEU A 213 22.94 -13.73 -5.93
C LEU A 213 22.89 -13.74 -7.48
N GLN A 214 24.06 -13.57 -8.13
CA GLN A 214 24.19 -13.57 -9.59
C GLN A 214 23.95 -14.97 -10.22
N GLU A 215 24.07 -16.02 -9.44
CA GLU A 215 23.87 -17.40 -9.89
C GLU A 215 22.44 -17.90 -9.65
N LEU A 216 21.59 -17.05 -9.05
CA LEU A 216 20.21 -17.39 -8.75
C LEU A 216 19.39 -17.54 -10.03
N THR A 217 18.70 -18.67 -10.17
CA THR A 217 17.81 -18.95 -11.31
C THR A 217 16.36 -19.09 -10.89
N ALA A 218 15.44 -18.84 -11.83
CA ALA A 218 14.00 -19.05 -11.59
C ALA A 218 13.71 -20.52 -11.21
N THR A 219 14.42 -21.46 -11.81
CA THR A 219 14.28 -22.90 -11.51
C THR A 219 14.66 -23.21 -10.06
N ASP A 220 15.71 -22.61 -9.53
CA ASP A 220 16.12 -22.82 -8.13
C ASP A 220 15.06 -22.25 -7.17
N CYS A 221 14.58 -21.04 -7.45
CA CYS A 221 13.53 -20.42 -6.65
C CYS A 221 12.25 -21.27 -6.66
N GLN A 222 11.85 -21.79 -7.81
CA GLN A 222 10.67 -22.66 -7.93
C GLN A 222 10.86 -23.98 -7.17
N LYS A 223 12.01 -24.63 -7.26
CA LYS A 223 12.33 -25.86 -6.51
C LYS A 223 12.25 -25.62 -5.01
N PHE A 224 12.86 -24.55 -4.52
CA PHE A 224 12.82 -24.17 -3.11
C PHE A 224 11.39 -23.99 -2.58
N LEU A 225 10.56 -23.25 -3.31
CA LEU A 225 9.18 -23.03 -2.89
C LEU A 225 8.34 -24.30 -2.95
N ASN A 226 8.56 -25.15 -3.96
CA ASN A 226 7.89 -26.46 -4.07
C ASN A 226 8.25 -27.37 -2.90
N GLU A 227 9.51 -27.40 -2.45
CA GLU A 227 9.96 -28.17 -1.29
C GLU A 227 9.25 -27.71 0.00
N LEU A 228 9.11 -26.40 0.21
CA LEU A 228 8.37 -25.86 1.34
C LEU A 228 6.88 -26.26 1.29
N ILE A 229 6.27 -26.24 0.13
CA ILE A 229 4.87 -26.64 -0.08
C ILE A 229 4.70 -28.14 0.18
N GLN A 230 5.57 -28.98 -0.37
CA GLN A 230 5.54 -30.44 -0.15
C GLN A 230 5.72 -30.81 1.33
N SER A 231 6.49 -30.02 2.08
CA SER A 231 6.62 -30.19 3.53
C SER A 231 5.47 -29.59 4.34
N GLY A 232 4.38 -29.16 3.68
CA GLY A 232 3.17 -28.58 4.32
C GLY A 232 3.35 -27.15 4.85
N LYS A 233 4.48 -26.49 4.56
CA LYS A 233 4.80 -25.15 5.07
C LYS A 233 4.31 -24.04 4.14
N PHE A 234 3.03 -24.08 3.75
CA PHE A 234 2.44 -23.15 2.77
C PHE A 234 2.64 -21.68 3.12
N ARG A 235 2.38 -21.28 4.38
CA ARG A 235 2.54 -19.89 4.79
C ARG A 235 4.00 -19.43 4.73
N THR A 236 4.91 -20.32 5.10
CA THR A 236 6.36 -20.06 5.00
C THR A 236 6.77 -19.88 3.53
N ALA A 237 6.21 -20.69 2.62
CA ALA A 237 6.45 -20.56 1.19
C ALA A 237 5.95 -19.22 0.62
N GLU A 238 4.75 -18.74 1.04
CA GLU A 238 4.23 -17.42 0.66
C GLU A 238 5.15 -16.28 1.13
N ASP A 239 5.56 -16.32 2.39
CA ASP A 239 6.45 -15.32 2.96
C ASP A 239 7.86 -15.39 2.34
N ALA A 240 8.39 -16.59 2.09
CA ALA A 240 9.67 -16.79 1.41
C ALA A 240 9.64 -16.29 -0.04
N LYS A 241 8.55 -16.57 -0.78
CA LYS A 241 8.35 -16.01 -2.12
C LYS A 241 8.38 -14.48 -2.08
N SER A 242 7.66 -13.88 -1.14
CA SER A 242 7.66 -12.42 -1.00
C SER A 242 9.05 -11.85 -0.72
N ILE A 243 9.87 -12.53 0.09
CA ILE A 243 11.26 -12.12 0.34
C ILE A 243 12.07 -12.20 -0.96
N LEU A 244 11.97 -13.32 -1.70
CA LEU A 244 12.68 -13.50 -2.97
C LEU A 244 12.24 -12.47 -4.01
N ASP A 245 10.93 -12.19 -4.15
CA ASP A 245 10.40 -11.14 -5.02
C ASP A 245 11.02 -9.78 -4.69
N TRP A 246 11.11 -9.42 -3.40
CA TRP A 246 11.68 -8.13 -3.00
C TRP A 246 13.17 -8.03 -3.30
N ILE A 247 13.95 -9.06 -2.98
CA ILE A 247 15.40 -9.00 -3.18
C ILE A 247 15.77 -9.07 -4.66
N CYS A 248 15.07 -9.86 -5.48
CA CYS A 248 15.34 -9.91 -6.92
C CYS A 248 14.98 -8.59 -7.60
N SER A 249 13.84 -7.99 -7.26
CA SER A 249 13.47 -6.68 -7.77
C SER A 249 14.43 -5.57 -7.34
N ALA A 250 14.93 -5.60 -6.09
CA ALA A 250 15.94 -4.66 -5.61
C ALA A 250 17.28 -4.89 -6.31
N ALA A 251 17.71 -6.15 -6.45
CA ALA A 251 18.95 -6.49 -7.11
C ALA A 251 18.99 -6.07 -8.58
N VAL A 252 17.86 -6.13 -9.28
CA VAL A 252 17.75 -5.58 -10.64
C VAL A 252 17.86 -4.06 -10.63
N ALA A 253 17.22 -3.38 -9.67
CA ALA A 253 17.32 -1.92 -9.53
C ALA A 253 18.74 -1.47 -9.21
N ASP A 254 19.46 -2.23 -8.39
CA ASP A 254 20.86 -1.99 -8.00
C ASP A 254 21.86 -2.51 -9.04
N ARG A 255 21.38 -3.07 -10.16
CA ARG A 255 22.20 -3.63 -11.26
C ARG A 255 23.06 -4.82 -10.85
N LEU A 256 22.69 -5.53 -9.81
CA LEU A 256 23.33 -6.77 -9.35
C LEU A 256 22.81 -7.99 -10.12
N LEU A 257 21.56 -7.93 -10.60
CA LEU A 257 20.95 -8.90 -11.50
C LEU A 257 20.57 -8.27 -12.82
N PRO A 258 20.72 -8.97 -13.96
CA PRO A 258 20.31 -8.44 -15.27
C PRO A 258 18.79 -8.44 -15.47
N VAL A 259 18.08 -9.38 -14.85
CA VAL A 259 16.63 -9.57 -14.96
C VAL A 259 16.05 -10.06 -13.64
N ASP A 260 14.74 -9.82 -13.43
CA ASP A 260 14.03 -10.37 -12.27
C ASP A 260 13.71 -11.86 -12.51
N VAL A 261 14.44 -12.73 -11.82
CA VAL A 261 14.27 -14.20 -11.93
C VAL A 261 12.95 -14.69 -11.33
N MET A 262 12.32 -13.89 -10.48
CA MET A 262 11.05 -14.25 -9.84
C MET A 262 9.84 -14.05 -10.75
N ALA A 263 9.98 -13.36 -11.88
CA ALA A 263 8.87 -13.04 -12.80
C ALA A 263 8.10 -14.28 -13.30
N GLN A 264 8.76 -15.42 -13.40
CA GLN A 264 8.16 -16.69 -13.85
C GLN A 264 7.82 -17.65 -12.71
N VAL A 265 8.20 -17.33 -11.47
CA VAL A 265 8.03 -18.20 -10.30
C VAL A 265 6.60 -18.09 -9.76
N GLN A 266 5.92 -19.23 -9.68
CA GLN A 266 4.53 -19.29 -9.25
C GLN A 266 4.34 -20.26 -8.09
N ILE A 267 3.49 -19.90 -7.14
CA ILE A 267 2.99 -20.80 -6.12
C ILE A 267 1.47 -20.79 -6.13
N GLN A 268 0.87 -21.96 -5.90
CA GLN A 268 -0.58 -22.00 -5.72
C GLN A 268 -0.93 -21.34 -4.38
N PRO A 269 -1.92 -20.44 -4.33
CA PRO A 269 -2.34 -19.83 -3.09
C PRO A 269 -2.89 -20.89 -2.14
N HIS A 270 -2.41 -20.88 -0.91
CA HIS A 270 -2.94 -21.76 0.12
C HIS A 270 -4.35 -21.33 0.53
N LYS A 271 -5.29 -22.27 0.47
CA LYS A 271 -6.64 -22.05 0.98
C LYS A 271 -6.58 -21.87 2.50
N ARG A 272 -6.80 -20.64 2.94
CA ARG A 272 -6.85 -20.33 4.38
C ARG A 272 -8.01 -21.05 5.01
N THR A 273 -7.74 -21.79 6.10
CA THR A 273 -8.79 -22.37 6.95
C THR A 273 -9.54 -21.25 7.65
N ALA A 274 -10.85 -21.26 7.58
CA ALA A 274 -11.67 -20.36 8.40
C ALA A 274 -11.39 -20.61 9.88
N GLY A 275 -11.49 -19.56 10.69
CA GLY A 275 -11.41 -19.70 12.14
C GLY A 275 -12.52 -20.63 12.65
N LYS A 276 -12.22 -21.39 13.68
CA LYS A 276 -13.18 -22.29 14.29
C LYS A 276 -14.08 -21.53 15.26
N VAL A 277 -15.32 -21.96 15.36
CA VAL A 277 -16.27 -21.47 16.36
C VAL A 277 -16.36 -22.52 17.46
N ILE A 278 -16.14 -22.11 18.70
CA ILE A 278 -16.27 -23.01 19.86
C ILE A 278 -17.76 -23.21 20.11
N PRO A 279 -18.25 -24.48 20.20
CA PRO A 279 -19.63 -24.76 20.50
C PRO A 279 -20.13 -24.11 21.80
N ARG A 280 -21.37 -23.64 21.79
CA ARG A 280 -21.95 -22.90 22.93
C ARG A 280 -21.93 -23.69 24.25
N GLU A 281 -22.06 -25.03 24.20
CA GLU A 281 -22.00 -25.89 25.36
C GLU A 281 -20.68 -25.76 26.14
N PHE A 282 -19.54 -25.64 25.44
CA PHE A 282 -18.24 -25.44 26.11
C PHE A 282 -18.16 -24.06 26.76
N ILE A 283 -18.63 -23.02 26.05
CA ILE A 283 -18.64 -21.65 26.60
C ILE A 283 -19.55 -21.60 27.83
N ARG A 284 -20.77 -22.17 27.76
CA ARG A 284 -21.69 -22.24 28.91
C ARG A 284 -21.13 -23.03 30.10
N ALA A 285 -20.52 -24.18 29.83
CA ALA A 285 -19.89 -24.96 30.87
C ALA A 285 -18.75 -24.26 31.57
N PHE A 286 -18.00 -23.42 30.83
CA PHE A 286 -16.95 -22.59 31.38
C PHE A 286 -17.52 -21.41 32.19
N LEU A 287 -18.49 -20.69 31.65
CA LEU A 287 -19.12 -19.53 32.29
C LEU A 287 -20.02 -19.91 33.50
N ALA A 288 -20.47 -21.15 33.59
CA ALA A 288 -21.23 -21.63 34.74
C ALA A 288 -20.42 -21.79 36.04
N LYS A 289 -19.08 -21.72 35.92
CA LYS A 289 -18.16 -21.82 37.06
C LYS A 289 -17.57 -20.45 37.33
N GLU A 290 -17.53 -20.05 38.59
CA GLU A 290 -16.82 -18.83 38.97
C GLU A 290 -15.33 -18.92 38.58
N PRO A 291 -14.80 -17.85 38.02
CA PRO A 291 -13.37 -17.80 37.63
C PRO A 291 -12.46 -17.87 38.87
N GLN A 292 -11.58 -18.85 38.90
CA GLN A 292 -10.71 -19.14 40.05
C GLN A 292 -9.31 -18.53 39.89
N SER A 293 -8.97 -18.04 38.71
CA SER A 293 -7.64 -17.51 38.43
C SER A 293 -7.70 -16.21 37.60
N ARG A 294 -6.61 -15.42 37.69
CA ARG A 294 -6.42 -14.21 36.88
C ARG A 294 -6.60 -14.49 35.38
N ALA A 295 -6.10 -15.61 34.91
CA ALA A 295 -6.19 -15.98 33.50
C ALA A 295 -7.64 -16.32 33.11
N GLU A 296 -8.41 -16.97 33.96
CA GLU A 296 -9.84 -17.27 33.70
C GLU A 296 -10.68 -15.99 33.66
N LEU A 297 -10.42 -15.02 34.55
CA LEU A 297 -11.05 -13.69 34.47
C LEU A 297 -10.79 -13.01 33.12
N CYS A 298 -9.56 -13.11 32.62
CA CYS A 298 -9.22 -12.57 31.30
C CYS A 298 -9.88 -13.39 30.15
N LEU A 299 -10.07 -14.70 30.29
CA LEU A 299 -10.84 -15.48 29.30
C LEU A 299 -12.30 -15.05 29.29
N TRP A 300 -12.92 -14.78 30.44
CA TRP A 300 -14.26 -14.20 30.49
C TRP A 300 -14.32 -12.88 29.74
N LEU A 301 -13.35 -11.99 29.97
CA LEU A 301 -13.27 -10.71 29.27
C LEU A 301 -13.17 -10.92 27.75
N LEU A 302 -12.34 -11.86 27.28
CA LEU A 302 -12.20 -12.18 25.85
C LEU A 302 -13.50 -12.74 25.26
N ILE A 303 -14.24 -13.58 25.99
CA ILE A 303 -15.52 -14.16 25.56
C ILE A 303 -16.56 -13.06 25.34
N PHE A 304 -16.65 -12.07 26.24
CA PHE A 304 -17.68 -11.04 26.16
C PHE A 304 -17.30 -9.80 25.35
N THR A 305 -16.02 -9.60 25.01
CA THR A 305 -15.59 -8.42 24.25
C THR A 305 -15.10 -8.71 22.84
N GLY A 306 -14.79 -9.98 22.55
CA GLY A 306 -14.24 -10.37 21.24
C GLY A 306 -12.93 -9.70 20.87
N MET A 307 -12.23 -9.01 21.80
CA MET A 307 -10.93 -8.41 21.53
C MET A 307 -9.87 -9.47 21.20
N ARG A 308 -8.76 -9.06 20.59
CA ARG A 308 -7.66 -10.00 20.33
C ARG A 308 -6.96 -10.37 21.63
N PRO A 309 -6.54 -11.63 21.84
CA PRO A 309 -5.84 -12.03 23.06
C PRO A 309 -4.64 -11.16 23.42
N CYS A 310 -3.92 -10.63 22.45
CA CYS A 310 -2.78 -9.73 22.68
C CYS A 310 -3.19 -8.29 23.07
N GLU A 311 -4.46 -7.92 22.95
CA GLU A 311 -4.95 -6.59 23.32
C GLU A 311 -5.25 -6.48 24.83
N VAL A 312 -5.36 -7.60 25.53
CA VAL A 312 -5.60 -7.64 27.00
C VAL A 312 -4.48 -6.99 27.81
N PHE A 313 -3.29 -6.82 27.22
CA PHE A 313 -2.13 -6.27 27.96
C PHE A 313 -2.15 -4.76 28.14
N ALA A 314 -2.96 -4.03 27.38
CA ALA A 314 -3.01 -2.57 27.38
C ALA A 314 -4.47 -2.09 27.43
N LEU A 315 -5.14 -2.39 28.54
CA LEU A 315 -6.53 -2.00 28.79
C LEU A 315 -6.60 -0.89 29.83
N THR A 316 -7.52 0.03 29.60
CA THR A 316 -7.94 1.00 30.62
C THR A 316 -9.45 0.92 30.79
N PHE A 317 -9.93 1.00 32.04
CA PHE A 317 -11.34 0.92 32.38
C PHE A 317 -11.82 2.28 32.84
N ASP A 318 -12.99 2.70 32.40
CA ASP A 318 -13.63 3.90 32.90
C ASP A 318 -14.66 3.60 34.00
N GLU A 319 -15.16 4.67 34.64
CA GLU A 319 -16.18 4.57 35.68
C GLU A 319 -17.57 4.20 35.13
N CYS A 320 -17.76 4.40 33.83
CA CYS A 320 -18.99 4.10 33.14
C CYS A 320 -19.15 2.62 32.75
N GLY A 321 -18.22 1.74 33.12
CA GLY A 321 -18.29 0.31 32.78
C GLY A 321 -17.89 0.00 31.34
N PHE A 322 -17.00 0.79 30.76
CA PHE A 322 -16.38 0.51 29.48
C PHE A 322 -14.90 0.17 29.64
N VAL A 323 -14.38 -0.57 28.68
CA VAL A 323 -12.96 -0.84 28.53
C VAL A 323 -12.44 -0.22 27.24
N SER A 324 -11.39 0.56 27.35
CA SER A 324 -10.66 1.12 26.22
C SER A 324 -9.55 0.18 25.79
N VAL A 325 -9.57 -0.20 24.53
CA VAL A 325 -8.71 -1.22 23.91
C VAL A 325 -7.88 -0.58 22.81
N GLN A 326 -6.57 -0.63 22.93
CA GLN A 326 -5.67 -0.21 21.86
C GLN A 326 -5.58 -1.29 20.78
N THR A 327 -5.77 -0.90 19.52
CA THR A 327 -5.70 -1.82 18.39
C THR A 327 -4.26 -2.33 18.20
N ALA A 328 -4.06 -3.65 18.37
CA ALA A 328 -2.74 -4.27 18.25
C ALA A 328 -2.17 -4.24 16.82
N LYS A 329 -3.03 -4.19 15.80
CA LYS A 329 -2.61 -4.20 14.40
C LYS A 329 -2.52 -2.77 13.85
N LYS A 330 -1.34 -2.17 13.99
CA LYS A 330 -1.02 -0.83 13.45
C LYS A 330 0.26 -0.88 12.62
N LYS A 331 0.49 0.10 11.75
CA LYS A 331 1.80 0.33 11.15
C LYS A 331 2.74 0.95 12.18
N LYS A 332 4.05 0.83 11.97
CA LYS A 332 5.05 1.25 12.96
C LYS A 332 4.97 2.75 13.32
N TRP A 333 4.55 3.56 12.37
CA TRP A 333 4.43 5.03 12.49
C TRP A 333 3.00 5.53 12.75
N GLU A 334 2.02 4.64 12.84
CA GLU A 334 0.63 5.00 13.15
C GLU A 334 0.42 4.97 14.67
N GLU A 335 -0.24 5.99 15.20
CA GLU A 335 -0.76 5.93 16.55
C GLU A 335 -1.79 4.80 16.67
N PRO A 336 -1.82 4.09 17.82
CA PRO A 336 -2.79 3.02 18.02
C PRO A 336 -4.20 3.62 18.07
N GLU A 337 -5.08 3.15 17.20
CA GLU A 337 -6.50 3.46 17.34
C GLU A 337 -7.03 2.85 18.63
N THR A 338 -7.69 3.66 19.44
CA THR A 338 -8.37 3.20 20.66
C THR A 338 -9.85 3.05 20.37
N ARG A 339 -10.43 1.92 20.76
CA ARG A 339 -11.87 1.69 20.72
C ARG A 339 -12.39 1.42 22.12
N ARG A 340 -13.57 1.93 22.40
CA ARG A 340 -14.23 1.82 23.67
C ARG A 340 -15.32 0.76 23.59
N ILE A 341 -15.27 -0.27 24.46
CA ILE A 341 -16.15 -1.43 24.42
C ILE A 341 -16.92 -1.48 25.74
N PRO A 342 -18.27 -1.57 25.73
CA PRO A 342 -19.03 -1.74 26.96
C PRO A 342 -18.76 -3.12 27.57
N LEU A 343 -18.78 -3.22 28.87
CA LEU A 343 -18.68 -4.49 29.58
C LEU A 343 -20.09 -5.08 29.75
N HIS A 344 -20.23 -6.35 29.37
CA HIS A 344 -21.46 -7.11 29.59
C HIS A 344 -21.75 -7.22 31.10
N SER A 345 -23.02 -7.18 31.49
CA SER A 345 -23.46 -7.25 32.90
C SER A 345 -22.86 -8.42 33.68
N ALA A 346 -22.63 -9.56 33.03
CA ALA A 346 -21.98 -10.74 33.63
C ALA A 346 -20.52 -10.45 34.11
N LEU A 347 -19.85 -9.45 33.59
CA LEU A 347 -18.48 -9.07 33.98
C LEU A 347 -18.44 -8.08 35.14
N LEU A 348 -19.50 -7.29 35.34
CA LEU A 348 -19.52 -6.21 36.31
C LEU A 348 -19.23 -6.66 37.75
N PRO A 349 -19.75 -7.82 38.25
CA PRO A 349 -19.42 -8.32 39.59
C PRO A 349 -17.93 -8.64 39.77
N TYR A 350 -17.21 -8.85 38.70
CA TYR A 350 -15.79 -9.22 38.71
C TYR A 350 -14.86 -8.08 38.30
N LEU A 351 -15.37 -6.87 38.07
CA LEU A 351 -14.61 -5.77 37.46
C LEU A 351 -13.33 -5.46 38.22
N ASP A 352 -13.40 -5.33 39.54
CA ASP A 352 -12.21 -5.04 40.36
C ASP A 352 -11.19 -6.18 40.35
N LYS A 353 -11.69 -7.42 40.36
CA LYS A 353 -10.85 -8.62 40.21
C LYS A 353 -10.20 -8.67 38.80
N ILE A 354 -10.90 -8.25 37.74
CA ILE A 354 -10.37 -8.16 36.38
C ILE A 354 -9.29 -7.07 36.30
N LYS A 355 -9.55 -5.89 36.85
CA LYS A 355 -8.55 -4.79 36.93
C LYS A 355 -7.27 -5.25 37.65
N ALA A 356 -7.41 -5.91 38.78
CA ALA A 356 -6.30 -6.46 39.55
C ALA A 356 -5.61 -7.67 38.89
N ALA A 357 -6.28 -8.36 37.95
CA ALA A 357 -5.72 -9.51 37.23
C ALA A 357 -4.71 -9.09 36.14
N LEU A 358 -4.80 -7.87 35.65
CA LEU A 358 -3.97 -7.35 34.56
C LEU A 358 -2.64 -6.76 35.10
N PRO A 359 -1.55 -6.82 34.30
CA PRO A 359 -1.40 -7.59 33.06
C PRO A 359 -1.22 -9.11 33.30
N VAL A 360 -1.62 -9.91 32.34
CA VAL A 360 -1.44 -11.36 32.34
C VAL A 360 -0.68 -11.78 31.08
N SER A 361 0.21 -12.79 31.17
CA SER A 361 0.98 -13.22 30.00
C SER A 361 0.12 -14.09 29.05
N LEU A 362 0.41 -14.00 27.73
CA LEU A 362 -0.29 -14.80 26.70
C LEU A 362 -0.15 -16.30 26.97
N ILE A 363 1.01 -16.75 27.46
CA ILE A 363 1.27 -18.15 27.80
C ILE A 363 0.32 -18.62 28.92
N LEU A 364 0.07 -17.79 29.92
CA LEU A 364 -0.87 -18.14 30.99
C LEU A 364 -2.30 -18.18 30.48
N LEU A 365 -2.70 -17.29 29.58
CA LEU A 365 -4.00 -17.34 28.91
C LEU A 365 -4.18 -18.61 28.07
N GLU A 366 -3.19 -18.99 27.27
CA GLU A 366 -3.22 -20.21 26.47
C GLU A 366 -3.31 -21.46 27.35
N ARG A 367 -2.52 -21.53 28.44
CA ARG A 367 -2.58 -22.64 29.40
C ARG A 367 -3.93 -22.71 30.10
N ALA A 368 -4.52 -21.58 30.49
CA ALA A 368 -5.85 -21.56 31.08
C ALA A 368 -6.92 -21.98 30.07
N PHE A 369 -6.82 -21.49 28.83
CA PHE A 369 -7.71 -21.84 27.75
C PHE A 369 -7.74 -23.37 27.52
N HIS A 370 -6.57 -24.00 27.36
CA HIS A 370 -6.48 -25.45 27.10
C HIS A 370 -6.85 -26.34 28.31
N ARG A 371 -7.04 -25.79 29.52
CA ARG A 371 -7.63 -26.52 30.65
C ARG A 371 -9.14 -26.66 30.55
N HIS A 372 -9.80 -25.74 29.84
CA HIS A 372 -11.27 -25.65 29.80
C HIS A 372 -11.85 -25.97 28.42
N PHE A 373 -11.05 -25.85 27.37
CA PHE A 373 -11.50 -26.04 25.99
C PHE A 373 -10.72 -27.15 25.28
N PRO A 374 -11.36 -27.90 24.36
CA PRO A 374 -10.72 -28.97 23.62
C PRO A 374 -9.49 -28.52 22.82
N PRO A 375 -8.48 -29.39 22.63
CA PRO A 375 -7.19 -29.03 22.02
C PRO A 375 -7.27 -28.62 20.55
N GLU A 376 -8.32 -28.96 19.84
CA GLU A 376 -8.56 -28.56 18.45
C GLU A 376 -8.90 -27.07 18.30
N TYR A 377 -9.25 -26.36 19.38
CA TYR A 377 -9.51 -24.94 19.42
C TYR A 377 -8.27 -24.17 19.87
N ARG A 378 -8.18 -22.92 19.45
CA ARG A 378 -7.12 -21.99 19.83
C ARG A 378 -7.71 -20.83 20.61
N LEU A 379 -6.92 -20.20 21.45
CA LEU A 379 -7.32 -19.01 22.22
C LEU A 379 -7.95 -17.92 21.32
N TYR A 380 -7.44 -17.76 20.08
CA TYR A 380 -8.00 -16.81 19.11
C TYR A 380 -9.41 -17.16 18.63
N ASP A 381 -9.82 -18.42 18.73
CA ASP A 381 -11.16 -18.88 18.32
C ASP A 381 -12.27 -18.35 19.25
N LEU A 382 -11.93 -17.87 20.46
CA LEU A 382 -12.88 -17.12 21.30
C LEU A 382 -13.41 -15.88 20.58
N ARG A 383 -12.56 -15.18 19.84
CA ARG A 383 -12.98 -14.03 19.07
C ARG A 383 -13.87 -14.40 17.87
N HIS A 384 -13.61 -15.52 17.19
CA HIS A 384 -14.51 -16.03 16.16
C HIS A 384 -15.86 -16.43 16.76
N THR A 385 -15.83 -17.04 17.94
CA THR A 385 -17.03 -17.42 18.70
C THR A 385 -17.84 -16.20 19.09
N PHE A 386 -17.21 -15.15 19.63
CA PHE A 386 -17.87 -13.86 19.92
C PHE A 386 -18.55 -13.28 18.68
N THR A 387 -17.83 -13.18 17.55
CA THR A 387 -18.39 -12.62 16.32
C THR A 387 -19.61 -13.42 15.84
N THR A 388 -19.53 -14.75 15.90
CA THR A 388 -20.64 -15.62 15.51
C THR A 388 -21.80 -15.51 16.49
N ALA A 389 -21.55 -15.49 17.80
CA ALA A 389 -22.57 -15.32 18.82
C ALA A 389 -23.29 -13.97 18.68
N ALA A 390 -22.56 -12.89 18.46
CA ALA A 390 -23.12 -11.56 18.25
C ALA A 390 -24.02 -11.50 17.01
N GLN A 391 -23.61 -12.13 15.90
CA GLN A 391 -24.44 -12.24 14.70
C GLN A 391 -25.71 -13.05 14.95
N GLN A 392 -25.61 -14.16 15.67
CA GLN A 392 -26.77 -15.00 16.02
C GLN A 392 -27.73 -14.34 17.03
N CYS A 393 -27.22 -13.43 17.85
CA CYS A 393 -28.00 -12.61 18.76
C CYS A 393 -28.50 -11.30 18.12
N HIS A 394 -28.36 -11.17 16.80
CA HIS A 394 -28.79 -10.00 16.02
C HIS A 394 -28.18 -8.68 16.48
N CYS A 395 -26.94 -8.69 16.95
CA CYS A 395 -26.19 -7.47 17.20
C CYS A 395 -25.91 -6.72 15.89
N TYR A 396 -25.89 -5.41 15.96
CA TYR A 396 -25.67 -4.57 14.79
C TYR A 396 -24.27 -4.81 14.20
N LYS A 397 -24.21 -5.22 12.93
CA LYS A 397 -22.98 -5.71 12.30
C LYS A 397 -21.84 -4.71 12.35
N SER A 398 -22.09 -3.43 12.02
CA SER A 398 -21.03 -2.41 12.01
C SER A 398 -20.51 -2.13 13.43
N TRP A 399 -21.34 -2.26 14.46
CA TRP A 399 -20.90 -2.20 15.84
C TRP A 399 -20.03 -3.40 16.23
N VAL A 400 -20.39 -4.62 15.81
CA VAL A 400 -19.54 -5.82 16.02
C VAL A 400 -18.18 -5.67 15.34
N ASP A 401 -18.16 -5.12 14.12
CA ASP A 401 -16.91 -4.83 13.40
C ASP A 401 -16.06 -3.78 14.14
N TYR A 402 -16.70 -2.74 14.69
CA TYR A 402 -16.04 -1.75 15.54
C TYR A 402 -15.45 -2.37 16.82
N VAL A 403 -16.24 -3.09 17.60
CA VAL A 403 -15.81 -3.74 18.85
C VAL A 403 -14.65 -4.71 18.61
N THR A 404 -14.74 -5.49 17.55
CA THR A 404 -13.68 -6.42 17.17
C THR A 404 -12.49 -5.73 16.47
N GLY A 405 -12.58 -4.48 16.06
CA GLY A 405 -11.52 -3.76 15.33
C GLY A 405 -11.23 -4.40 13.97
N HIS A 406 -12.28 -4.79 13.24
CA HIS A 406 -12.18 -5.21 11.84
C HIS A 406 -12.19 -3.98 10.93
N LYS A 407 -11.10 -3.81 10.17
CA LYS A 407 -10.97 -2.71 9.18
C LYS A 407 -11.53 -3.07 7.80
N GLY A 408 -12.17 -4.22 7.64
CA GLY A 408 -12.58 -4.76 6.35
C GLY A 408 -14.04 -4.49 6.03
N GLY A 409 -14.31 -3.88 4.87
CA GLY A 409 -15.61 -3.85 4.21
C GLY A 409 -16.56 -2.72 4.57
N ALA A 410 -16.31 -1.94 5.59
CA ALA A 410 -17.10 -0.73 5.85
C ALA A 410 -16.71 0.36 4.84
N ASN A 411 -17.69 0.98 4.20
CA ASN A 411 -17.51 2.19 3.42
C ASN A 411 -16.80 3.25 4.27
N THR A 412 -16.05 4.13 3.66
CA THR A 412 -15.32 5.22 4.34
C THR A 412 -16.24 6.01 5.27
N THR A 413 -17.51 6.13 4.91
CA THR A 413 -18.59 6.79 5.67
C THR A 413 -18.84 6.10 7.02
N ASP A 414 -18.96 4.77 7.05
CA ASP A 414 -19.23 4.00 8.29
C ASP A 414 -18.05 4.10 9.27
N ARG A 415 -16.87 4.36 8.76
CA ARG A 415 -15.64 4.37 9.54
C ARG A 415 -15.29 5.74 10.15
N VAL A 416 -15.66 6.82 9.47
CA VAL A 416 -15.27 8.19 9.83
C VAL A 416 -16.37 8.92 10.61
N TYR A 417 -17.63 8.58 10.36
CA TYR A 417 -18.78 9.35 10.86
C TYR A 417 -19.64 8.63 11.89
N THR A 418 -19.39 7.36 12.21
CA THR A 418 -20.19 6.63 13.19
C THR A 418 -19.64 6.82 14.59
N HIS A 419 -20.28 7.69 15.36
CA HIS A 419 -20.11 7.78 16.80
C HIS A 419 -21.18 6.90 17.46
N TRP A 420 -20.74 5.91 18.23
CA TRP A 420 -21.63 5.02 18.93
C TRP A 420 -22.01 5.64 20.28
N GLU A 421 -23.31 5.86 20.50
CA GLU A 421 -23.80 6.29 21.80
C GLU A 421 -23.63 5.19 22.84
N ASP A 422 -23.30 5.56 24.09
CA ASP A 422 -23.00 4.62 25.16
C ASP A 422 -24.18 3.69 25.47
N ASP A 423 -25.40 4.21 25.48
CA ASP A 423 -26.60 3.41 25.74
C ASP A 423 -26.87 2.42 24.61
N PHE A 424 -26.71 2.81 23.36
CA PHE A 424 -26.80 1.88 22.24
C PHE A 424 -25.77 0.75 22.36
N GLN A 425 -24.53 1.09 22.70
CA GLN A 425 -23.48 0.08 22.85
C GLN A 425 -23.76 -0.89 23.99
N ARG A 426 -24.35 -0.39 25.11
CA ARG A 426 -24.78 -1.24 26.23
C ARG A 426 -25.90 -2.19 25.82
N GLU A 427 -26.89 -1.71 25.09
CA GLU A 427 -27.97 -2.55 24.59
C GLU A 427 -27.42 -3.65 23.66
N GLU A 428 -26.49 -3.30 22.78
CA GLU A 428 -25.91 -4.27 21.85
C GLU A 428 -25.11 -5.37 22.56
N ILE A 429 -24.30 -5.04 23.57
CA ILE A 429 -23.49 -6.03 24.28
C ILE A 429 -24.37 -6.96 25.13
N GLU A 430 -25.48 -6.48 25.70
CA GLU A 430 -26.41 -7.27 26.52
C GLU A 430 -27.25 -8.24 25.69
N LYS A 431 -27.31 -8.10 24.35
CA LYS A 431 -27.92 -9.12 23.48
C LYS A 431 -27.13 -10.43 23.47
N LEU A 432 -25.84 -10.41 23.83
CA LEU A 432 -25.01 -11.61 23.82
C LEU A 432 -25.52 -12.66 24.81
N LYS A 433 -25.86 -13.82 24.29
CA LYS A 433 -26.28 -14.98 25.09
C LYS A 433 -25.53 -16.23 24.62
N TYR A 434 -24.78 -16.80 25.52
CA TYR A 434 -24.06 -18.04 25.27
C TYR A 434 -24.82 -19.25 25.74
#